data_fd0b3dd27df3fd2b3b087c949a4fd99e
#
_entry.id   fd0b3dd27df3fd2b3b087c949a4fd99e
#
_cell.length_a   1.000
_cell.length_b   1.000
_cell.length_c   1.000
_cell.angle_alpha   90.00
_cell.angle_beta   90.00
_cell.angle_gamma   90.00
#
_symmetry.space_group_name_H-M   'P 1'
#
loop_
_entity.id
_entity.type
_entity.pdbx_description
1 polymer ?
#
loop_
_entity_poly.entity_id
_entity_poly.type
_entity_poly.pdbx_seq_one_letter_code
_entity_poly.pdbx_strand_id
1 'polypeptide(L)'
;MKKLIIVRHSKSSWKDLSLDDFHRPLNRRGKSDGPIMADYLSGRIAKICLLHSSSSVRTFETSKFFMDRIKFDKIKYDDSLYHSSSFSILNMINNYSDNYSSVMILAHNPGLTNLINEITNTSLDNLPTTGLAEIDFNCLKWNDVSFENSNLIEIKFPKQLK
;
A
#
# COMPACT_ATOMS: atom_id res chain seq x y z
N MET A 1 -8.43 18.00 0.54
CA MET A 1 -8.11 16.82 1.35
C MET A 1 -7.37 15.81 0.48
N LYS A 2 -6.37 15.15 1.01
CA LYS A 2 -5.64 14.07 0.36
C LYS A 2 -5.92 12.74 1.06
N LYS A 3 -6.08 11.66 0.29
CA LYS A 3 -6.29 10.30 0.81
C LYS A 3 -5.13 9.40 0.40
N LEU A 4 -4.52 8.76 1.38
CA LEU A 4 -3.44 7.79 1.17
C LEU A 4 -3.90 6.42 1.66
N ILE A 5 -3.76 5.42 0.79
CA ILE A 5 -3.98 4.02 1.15
C ILE A 5 -2.63 3.32 1.04
N ILE A 6 -2.17 2.75 2.13
CA ILE A 6 -0.92 2.01 2.21
C ILE A 6 -1.26 0.53 2.28
N VAL A 7 -0.70 -0.28 1.38
CA VAL A 7 -0.95 -1.72 1.32
C VAL A 7 0.38 -2.47 1.28
N ARG A 8 0.56 -3.42 2.18
CA ARG A 8 1.67 -4.37 2.10
C ARG A 8 1.31 -5.51 1.15
N HIS A 9 2.26 -5.95 0.33
CA HIS A 9 2.06 -7.10 -0.55
C HIS A 9 1.49 -8.31 0.18
N SER A 10 0.77 -9.18 -0.55
CA SER A 10 0.28 -10.46 -0.04
C SER A 10 1.41 -11.45 0.22
N LYS A 11 1.12 -12.50 0.98
CA LYS A 11 2.14 -13.48 1.41
C LYS A 11 2.80 -14.17 0.23
N SER A 12 4.13 -14.13 0.20
CA SER A 12 4.95 -14.71 -0.86
C SER A 12 5.44 -16.11 -0.54
N SER A 13 5.83 -16.84 -1.58
CA SER A 13 6.29 -18.23 -1.52
C SER A 13 7.80 -18.31 -1.32
N TRP A 14 8.22 -19.28 -0.54
CA TRP A 14 9.62 -19.72 -0.39
C TRP A 14 9.87 -21.10 -1.01
N LYS A 15 8.92 -21.64 -1.80
CA LYS A 15 9.01 -22.98 -2.37
C LYS A 15 10.18 -23.14 -3.35
N ASP A 16 10.41 -22.16 -4.19
CA ASP A 16 11.48 -22.17 -5.18
C ASP A 16 12.68 -21.39 -4.65
N LEU A 17 13.66 -22.09 -4.11
CA LEU A 17 14.88 -21.51 -3.55
C LEU A 17 15.85 -20.99 -4.62
N SER A 18 15.61 -21.27 -5.91
CA SER A 18 16.42 -20.74 -7.02
C SER A 18 16.06 -19.29 -7.36
N LEU A 19 14.88 -18.80 -6.93
CA LEU A 19 14.44 -17.43 -7.15
C LEU A 19 15.10 -16.47 -6.15
N ASP A 20 15.52 -15.30 -6.63
CA ASP A 20 15.87 -14.20 -5.77
C ASP A 20 14.61 -13.60 -5.12
N ASP A 21 14.78 -12.78 -4.09
CA ASP A 21 13.67 -12.19 -3.35
C ASP A 21 12.71 -11.38 -4.24
N PHE A 22 13.23 -10.63 -5.18
CA PHE A 22 12.44 -9.78 -6.10
C PHE A 22 11.44 -10.60 -6.93
N HIS A 23 11.83 -11.81 -7.36
CA HIS A 23 11.04 -12.66 -8.26
C HIS A 23 10.13 -13.66 -7.52
N ARG A 24 10.12 -13.67 -6.20
CA ARG A 24 9.26 -14.58 -5.44
C ARG A 24 7.78 -14.28 -5.65
N PRO A 25 6.97 -15.27 -6.12
CA PRO A 25 5.54 -15.11 -6.33
C PRO A 25 4.75 -15.22 -5.02
N LEU A 26 3.45 -14.98 -5.09
CA LEU A 26 2.55 -15.24 -3.97
C LEU A 26 2.42 -16.73 -3.68
N ASN A 27 2.27 -17.06 -2.40
CA ASN A 27 1.89 -18.40 -1.98
C ASN A 27 0.36 -18.55 -1.93
N ARG A 28 -0.12 -19.73 -1.52
CA ARG A 28 -1.55 -20.04 -1.43
C ARG A 28 -2.30 -19.05 -0.52
N ARG A 29 -1.73 -18.69 0.63
CA ARG A 29 -2.33 -17.72 1.56
C ARG A 29 -2.41 -16.33 0.94
N GLY A 30 -1.36 -15.90 0.27
CA GLY A 30 -1.35 -14.60 -0.42
C GLY A 30 -2.41 -14.49 -1.50
N LYS A 31 -2.61 -15.56 -2.27
CA LYS A 31 -3.66 -15.65 -3.30
C LYS A 31 -5.09 -15.67 -2.73
N SER A 32 -5.24 -16.13 -1.49
CA SER A 32 -6.52 -16.13 -0.76
C SER A 32 -6.79 -14.76 -0.10
N ASP A 33 -5.79 -14.18 0.54
CA ASP A 33 -5.92 -12.93 1.30
C ASP A 33 -6.10 -11.71 0.39
N GLY A 34 -5.45 -11.70 -0.77
CA GLY A 34 -5.52 -10.59 -1.72
C GLY A 34 -6.93 -10.21 -2.12
N PRO A 35 -7.73 -11.15 -2.65
CA PRO A 35 -9.13 -10.88 -3.00
C PRO A 35 -9.99 -10.40 -1.83
N ILE A 36 -9.82 -10.97 -0.63
CA ILE A 36 -10.56 -10.59 0.59
C ILE A 36 -10.35 -9.10 0.89
N MET A 37 -9.10 -8.66 0.90
CA MET A 37 -8.77 -7.26 1.21
C MET A 37 -9.18 -6.31 0.08
N ALA A 38 -9.06 -6.75 -1.16
CA ALA A 38 -9.50 -5.96 -2.31
C ALA A 38 -11.03 -5.80 -2.34
N ASP A 39 -11.78 -6.85 -2.01
CA ASP A 39 -13.25 -6.78 -1.85
C ASP A 39 -13.64 -5.82 -0.72
N TYR A 40 -12.96 -5.91 0.41
CA TYR A 40 -13.18 -5.01 1.55
C TYR A 40 -12.99 -3.54 1.16
N LEU A 41 -11.86 -3.23 0.53
CA LEU A 41 -11.55 -1.85 0.15
C LEU A 41 -12.50 -1.34 -0.93
N SER A 42 -12.86 -2.17 -1.92
CA SER A 42 -13.77 -1.78 -3.01
C SER A 42 -15.18 -1.45 -2.52
N GLY A 43 -15.63 -2.05 -1.41
CA GLY A 43 -16.89 -1.69 -0.76
C GLY A 43 -16.90 -0.29 -0.14
N ARG A 44 -15.74 0.31 0.02
CA ARG A 44 -15.56 1.65 0.63
C ARG A 44 -15.11 2.69 -0.39
N ILE A 45 -14.29 2.30 -1.35
CA ILE A 45 -13.65 3.19 -2.32
C ILE A 45 -13.78 2.57 -3.72
N ALA A 46 -14.54 3.23 -4.59
CA ALA A 46 -14.76 2.76 -5.96
C ALA A 46 -13.65 3.18 -6.93
N LYS A 47 -12.96 4.28 -6.61
CA LYS A 47 -11.96 4.86 -7.50
C LYS A 47 -10.81 5.51 -6.72
N ILE A 48 -9.58 5.32 -7.22
CA ILE A 48 -8.34 5.93 -6.71
C ILE A 48 -7.59 6.54 -7.89
N CYS A 49 -7.01 7.73 -7.73
CA CYS A 49 -6.34 8.42 -8.83
C CYS A 49 -5.06 7.70 -9.28
N LEU A 50 -4.22 7.26 -8.34
CA LEU A 50 -2.94 6.62 -8.64
C LEU A 50 -2.75 5.35 -7.82
N LEU A 51 -2.41 4.25 -8.49
CA LEU A 51 -1.74 3.10 -7.88
C LEU A 51 -0.23 3.22 -8.13
N HIS A 52 0.56 3.36 -7.07
CA HIS A 52 2.01 3.39 -7.11
C HIS A 52 2.55 2.15 -6.40
N SER A 53 2.99 1.17 -7.16
CA SER A 53 3.39 -0.15 -6.67
C SER A 53 4.88 -0.42 -6.90
N SER A 54 5.51 -1.11 -5.95
CA SER A 54 6.77 -1.79 -6.22
C SER A 54 6.60 -2.75 -7.39
N SER A 55 7.64 -2.90 -8.19
CA SER A 55 7.65 -3.77 -9.39
C SER A 55 8.04 -5.23 -9.08
N SER A 56 8.28 -5.61 -7.83
CA SER A 56 8.52 -7.01 -7.47
C SER A 56 7.34 -7.91 -7.86
N VAL A 57 7.59 -9.19 -8.08
CA VAL A 57 6.54 -10.12 -8.53
C VAL A 57 5.39 -10.17 -7.52
N ARG A 58 5.67 -10.23 -6.20
CA ARG A 58 4.62 -10.31 -5.20
C ARG A 58 3.76 -9.05 -5.09
N THR A 59 4.33 -7.86 -5.30
CA THR A 59 3.53 -6.62 -5.35
C THR A 59 2.74 -6.51 -6.66
N PHE A 60 3.33 -6.90 -7.77
CA PHE A 60 2.64 -6.94 -9.05
C PHE A 60 1.42 -7.88 -9.01
N GLU A 61 1.58 -9.09 -8.49
CA GLU A 61 0.46 -10.03 -8.35
C GLU A 61 -0.60 -9.52 -7.38
N THR A 62 -0.21 -8.91 -6.26
CA THR A 62 -1.14 -8.30 -5.30
C THR A 62 -1.94 -7.16 -5.93
N SER A 63 -1.30 -6.32 -6.74
CA SER A 63 -1.95 -5.18 -7.39
C SER A 63 -3.13 -5.60 -8.27
N LYS A 64 -3.06 -6.76 -8.90
CA LYS A 64 -4.12 -7.27 -9.77
C LYS A 64 -5.43 -7.48 -9.03
N PHE A 65 -5.40 -7.95 -7.78
CA PHE A 65 -6.62 -8.13 -6.99
C PHE A 65 -7.36 -6.81 -6.77
N PHE A 66 -6.61 -5.73 -6.54
CA PHE A 66 -7.18 -4.39 -6.37
C PHE A 66 -7.65 -3.80 -7.70
N MET A 67 -6.87 -3.99 -8.78
CA MET A 67 -7.22 -3.49 -10.11
C MET A 67 -8.48 -4.15 -10.69
N ASP A 68 -8.76 -5.39 -10.30
CA ASP A 68 -9.99 -6.10 -10.71
C ASP A 68 -11.25 -5.53 -10.05
N ARG A 69 -11.12 -4.72 -8.98
CA ARG A 69 -12.24 -4.29 -8.12
C ARG A 69 -12.36 -2.77 -7.98
N ILE A 70 -11.26 -2.05 -8.13
CA ILE A 70 -11.18 -0.60 -7.94
C ILE A 70 -10.67 0.02 -9.23
N LYS A 71 -11.30 1.10 -9.66
CA LYS A 71 -10.82 1.86 -10.81
C LYS A 71 -9.64 2.73 -10.42
N PHE A 72 -8.55 2.63 -11.16
CA PHE A 72 -7.40 3.52 -11.07
C PHE A 72 -7.30 4.37 -12.33
N ASP A 73 -7.09 5.68 -12.17
CA ASP A 73 -6.86 6.56 -13.32
C ASP A 73 -5.45 6.36 -13.89
N LYS A 74 -4.49 6.08 -13.01
CA LYS A 74 -3.09 5.82 -13.36
C LYS A 74 -2.51 4.69 -12.53
N ILE A 75 -1.67 3.89 -13.17
CA ILE A 75 -0.92 2.80 -12.54
C ILE A 75 0.55 3.00 -12.84
N LYS A 76 1.39 2.97 -11.80
CA LYS A 76 2.84 3.08 -11.91
C LYS A 76 3.50 1.95 -11.12
N TYR A 77 4.35 1.17 -11.78
CA TYR A 77 5.27 0.23 -11.16
C TYR A 77 6.65 0.88 -11.06
N ASP A 78 7.28 0.79 -9.90
CA ASP A 78 8.48 1.56 -9.59
C ASP A 78 9.45 0.71 -8.76
N ASP A 79 10.63 0.44 -9.33
CA ASP A 79 11.69 -0.33 -8.66
C ASP A 79 12.18 0.36 -7.38
N SER A 80 12.08 1.68 -7.32
CA SER A 80 12.51 2.45 -6.15
C SER A 80 11.64 2.24 -4.90
N LEU A 81 10.45 1.64 -5.05
CA LEU A 81 9.62 1.19 -3.93
C LEU A 81 10.02 -0.18 -3.38
N TYR A 82 10.89 -0.92 -4.09
CA TYR A 82 11.41 -2.19 -3.60
C TYR A 82 12.46 -1.94 -2.51
N HIS A 83 12.23 -2.50 -1.31
CA HIS A 83 13.06 -2.27 -0.11
C HIS A 83 13.26 -0.80 0.27
N SER A 84 12.29 0.03 -0.02
CA SER A 84 12.34 1.47 0.24
C SER A 84 12.18 1.77 1.73
N SER A 85 12.95 2.74 2.25
CA SER A 85 12.78 3.26 3.60
C SER A 85 11.53 4.15 3.71
N SER A 86 11.04 4.36 4.94
CA SER A 86 9.96 5.32 5.19
C SER A 86 10.29 6.72 4.71
N PHE A 87 11.53 7.17 4.90
CA PHE A 87 12.00 8.46 4.41
C PHE A 87 11.88 8.58 2.89
N SER A 88 12.34 7.56 2.16
CA SER A 88 12.25 7.56 0.69
C SER A 88 10.81 7.55 0.20
N ILE A 89 9.92 6.77 0.85
CA ILE A 89 8.50 6.72 0.49
C ILE A 89 7.82 8.06 0.77
N LEU A 90 8.10 8.68 1.92
CA LEU A 90 7.54 10.00 2.25
C LEU A 90 8.00 11.06 1.25
N ASN A 91 9.25 11.00 0.82
CA ASN A 91 9.76 11.90 -0.21
C ASN A 91 9.04 11.71 -1.56
N MET A 92 8.70 10.47 -1.93
CA MET A 92 7.86 10.21 -3.11
C MET A 92 6.46 10.80 -2.94
N ILE A 93 5.84 10.62 -1.76
CA ILE A 93 4.51 11.18 -1.45
C ILE A 93 4.51 12.69 -1.61
N ASN A 94 5.50 13.37 -1.06
CA ASN A 94 5.62 14.82 -1.13
C ASN A 94 5.76 15.36 -2.55
N ASN A 95 6.17 14.51 -3.50
CA ASN A 95 6.36 14.86 -4.90
C ASN A 95 5.22 14.39 -5.83
N TYR A 96 4.14 13.83 -5.30
CA TYR A 96 2.99 13.52 -6.16
C TYR A 96 2.33 14.78 -6.72
N SER A 97 1.76 14.65 -7.90
CA SER A 97 0.93 15.71 -8.48
C SER A 97 -0.24 16.04 -7.56
N ASP A 98 -0.45 17.32 -7.29
CA ASP A 98 -1.58 17.78 -6.47
C ASP A 98 -2.94 17.56 -7.15
N ASN A 99 -2.96 17.20 -8.44
CA ASN A 99 -4.16 16.77 -9.16
C ASN A 99 -4.66 15.40 -8.65
N TYR A 100 -3.81 14.59 -8.01
CA TYR A 100 -4.27 13.36 -7.38
C TYR A 100 -4.88 13.67 -5.99
N SER A 101 -6.17 13.41 -5.85
CA SER A 101 -6.84 13.48 -4.53
C SER A 101 -6.62 12.21 -3.70
N SER A 102 -6.33 11.09 -4.36
CA SER A 102 -6.13 9.80 -3.70
C SER A 102 -5.00 9.00 -4.36
N VAL A 103 -4.19 8.35 -3.53
CA VAL A 103 -3.08 7.49 -3.95
C VAL A 103 -3.09 6.20 -3.13
N MET A 104 -2.88 5.07 -3.80
CA MET A 104 -2.56 3.80 -3.15
C MET A 104 -1.08 3.49 -3.37
N ILE A 105 -0.36 3.25 -2.27
CA ILE A 105 1.02 2.74 -2.30
C ILE A 105 0.98 1.25 -1.94
N LEU A 106 1.57 0.42 -2.79
CA LEU A 106 1.70 -1.02 -2.59
C LEU A 106 3.18 -1.39 -2.56
N ALA A 107 3.69 -1.75 -1.39
CA ALA A 107 5.12 -1.94 -1.18
C ALA A 107 5.43 -2.97 -0.06
N HIS A 108 6.49 -2.73 0.69
CA HIS A 108 7.13 -3.70 1.58
C HIS A 108 7.38 -3.13 2.98
N ASN A 109 7.49 -4.01 3.97
CA ASN A 109 8.04 -3.71 5.27
C ASN A 109 9.59 -3.84 5.26
N PRO A 110 10.29 -3.16 6.18
CA PRO A 110 9.77 -2.35 7.29
C PRO A 110 9.34 -0.94 6.90
N GLY A 111 9.63 -0.50 5.66
CA GLY A 111 9.37 0.87 5.23
C GLY A 111 7.92 1.32 5.42
N LEU A 112 6.94 0.47 5.09
CA LEU A 112 5.51 0.81 5.23
C LEU A 112 5.08 0.94 6.69
N THR A 113 5.47 0.03 7.57
CA THR A 113 5.14 0.11 9.00
C THR A 113 5.74 1.37 9.62
N ASN A 114 7.00 1.65 9.33
CA ASN A 114 7.67 2.86 9.81
C ASN A 114 6.99 4.13 9.30
N LEU A 115 6.63 4.15 8.02
CA LEU A 115 5.92 5.28 7.42
C LEU A 115 4.58 5.55 8.12
N ILE A 116 3.75 4.51 8.32
CA ILE A 116 2.47 4.65 9.00
C ILE A 116 2.66 5.26 10.38
N ASN A 117 3.62 4.75 11.17
CA ASN A 117 3.89 5.24 12.51
C ASN A 117 4.34 6.71 12.51
N GLU A 118 5.20 7.08 11.55
CA GLU A 118 5.73 8.45 11.45
C GLU A 118 4.66 9.47 11.04
N ILE A 119 3.81 9.13 10.06
CA ILE A 119 2.82 10.09 9.53
C ILE A 119 1.47 10.08 10.26
N THR A 120 1.25 9.14 11.17
CA THR A 120 0.00 9.06 11.97
C THR A 120 0.25 9.09 13.48
N ASN A 121 1.49 9.12 13.90
CA ASN A 121 1.89 9.05 15.32
C ASN A 121 1.29 7.84 16.04
N THR A 122 1.22 6.69 15.35
CA THR A 122 0.82 5.40 15.92
C THR A 122 2.01 4.55 16.33
N SER A 123 1.76 3.47 17.06
CA SER A 123 2.77 2.49 17.52
C SER A 123 2.46 1.10 16.97
N LEU A 124 2.24 1.01 15.66
CA LEU A 124 2.03 -0.27 14.99
C LEU A 124 3.35 -1.08 14.98
N ASP A 125 3.31 -2.30 15.49
CA ASP A 125 4.49 -3.17 15.50
C ASP A 125 4.86 -3.67 14.10
N ASN A 126 3.86 -4.13 13.34
CA ASN A 126 4.05 -4.66 12.00
C ASN A 126 2.73 -4.68 11.23
N LEU A 127 2.70 -4.05 10.07
CA LEU A 127 1.59 -4.19 9.12
C LEU A 127 1.64 -5.61 8.53
N PRO A 128 0.64 -6.47 8.77
CA PRO A 128 0.63 -7.82 8.21
C PRO A 128 0.61 -7.81 6.67
N THR A 129 1.00 -8.93 6.05
CA THR A 129 0.86 -9.12 4.59
C THR A 129 -0.59 -8.92 4.18
N THR A 130 -0.83 -8.26 3.06
CA THR A 130 -2.11 -7.77 2.55
C THR A 130 -2.82 -6.78 3.49
N GLY A 131 -2.20 -6.42 4.61
CA GLY A 131 -2.70 -5.37 5.50
C GLY A 131 -2.71 -4.02 4.80
N LEU A 132 -3.69 -3.19 5.16
CA LEU A 132 -3.82 -1.82 4.65
C LEU A 132 -3.99 -0.81 5.78
N ALA A 133 -3.57 0.42 5.51
CA ALA A 133 -3.87 1.59 6.31
C ALA A 133 -4.53 2.65 5.41
N GLU A 134 -5.66 3.19 5.85
CA GLU A 134 -6.36 4.29 5.20
C GLU A 134 -6.15 5.56 6.01
N ILE A 135 -5.60 6.60 5.38
CA ILE A 135 -5.21 7.85 6.03
C ILE A 135 -5.73 9.01 5.20
N ASP A 136 -6.44 9.93 5.86
CA ASP A 136 -6.84 11.22 5.28
C ASP A 136 -5.92 12.32 5.81
N PHE A 137 -5.59 13.28 4.94
CA PHE A 137 -4.82 14.46 5.30
C PHE A 137 -5.62 15.72 5.00
N ASN A 138 -5.77 16.59 5.99
CA ASN A 138 -6.40 17.89 5.84
C ASN A 138 -5.42 18.89 5.23
N CYS A 139 -5.06 18.68 3.96
CA CYS A 139 -4.20 19.55 3.18
C CYS A 139 -4.59 19.49 1.71
N LEU A 140 -4.15 20.49 0.93
CA LEU A 140 -4.41 20.57 -0.51
C LEU A 140 -3.24 20.04 -1.35
N LYS A 141 -2.05 20.00 -0.78
CA LYS A 141 -0.83 19.59 -1.47
C LYS A 141 -0.20 18.37 -0.81
N TRP A 142 0.33 17.47 -1.60
CA TRP A 142 1.05 16.30 -1.09
C TRP A 142 2.33 16.68 -0.34
N ASN A 143 2.95 17.81 -0.67
CA ASN A 143 4.13 18.31 0.04
C ASN A 143 3.82 18.77 1.46
N ASP A 144 2.56 19.01 1.80
CA ASP A 144 2.13 19.46 3.14
C ASP A 144 1.70 18.30 4.05
N VAL A 145 1.80 17.07 3.56
CA VAL A 145 1.44 15.86 4.34
C VAL A 145 2.32 15.74 5.58
N SER A 146 1.70 15.68 6.75
CA SER A 146 2.36 15.51 8.04
C SER A 146 1.45 14.82 9.05
N PHE A 147 2.01 14.36 10.18
CA PHE A 147 1.19 13.76 11.23
C PHE A 147 0.20 14.76 11.86
N GLU A 148 0.52 16.05 11.85
CA GLU A 148 -0.33 17.10 12.44
C GLU A 148 -1.63 17.29 11.68
N ASN A 149 -1.66 17.02 10.38
CA ASN A 149 -2.86 17.11 9.55
C ASN A 149 -3.41 15.74 9.12
N SER A 150 -2.85 14.66 9.66
CA SER A 150 -3.28 13.30 9.39
C SER A 150 -4.47 12.87 10.23
N ASN A 151 -5.31 12.05 9.64
CA ASN A 151 -6.38 11.32 10.33
C ASN A 151 -6.32 9.86 9.88
N LEU A 152 -5.84 8.97 10.76
CA LEU A 152 -5.85 7.54 10.51
C LEU A 152 -7.28 7.03 10.59
N ILE A 153 -7.85 6.66 9.45
CA ILE A 153 -9.22 6.14 9.35
C ILE A 153 -9.29 4.72 9.92
N GLU A 154 -8.40 3.85 9.44
CA GLU A 154 -8.30 2.48 9.94
C GLU A 154 -6.99 1.81 9.52
N ILE A 155 -6.66 0.75 10.26
CA ILE A 155 -5.74 -0.30 9.83
C ILE A 155 -6.55 -1.59 9.78
N LYS A 156 -6.54 -2.27 8.62
CA LYS A 156 -7.29 -3.50 8.39
C LYS A 156 -6.38 -4.57 7.80
N PHE A 157 -6.56 -5.80 8.20
CA PHE A 157 -5.79 -6.93 7.68
C PHE A 157 -6.62 -8.22 7.60
N PRO A 158 -6.18 -9.22 6.81
CA PRO A 158 -7.03 -10.36 6.43
C PRO A 158 -7.64 -11.13 7.60
N LYS A 159 -6.87 -11.33 8.66
CA LYS A 159 -7.33 -12.08 9.85
C LYS A 159 -8.59 -11.48 10.47
N GLN A 160 -8.82 -10.18 10.34
CA GLN A 160 -9.99 -9.48 10.90
C GLN A 160 -11.25 -9.70 10.05
N LEU A 161 -11.13 -10.24 8.84
CA LEU A 161 -12.21 -10.42 7.86
C LEU A 161 -12.55 -11.89 7.60
N LYS A 162 -11.85 -12.80 8.25
CA LYS A 162 -12.07 -14.25 8.11
C LYS A 162 -12.97 -14.80 9.20
#